data_668da9c60fe8411462dfa8601de06e9c
#
_entry.id   668da9c60fe8411462dfa8601de06e9c
#
_cell.length_a   1.000
_cell.length_b   1.000
_cell.length_c   1.000
_cell.angle_alpha   90.00
_cell.angle_beta   90.00
_cell.angle_gamma   90.00
#
_symmetry.space_group_name_H-M   'P 1'
#
loop_
_entity.id
_entity.type
_entity.pdbx_description
1 polymer ?
#
loop_
_entity_poly.entity_id
_entity_poly.type
_entity_poly.pdbx_seq_one_letter_code
_entity_poly.pdbx_strand_id
1 'polypeptide(L)'
;MLDHVGGLSRHHTPESLRALLLARSTRRPDGCLIVQGYGTRRGIHQKIAGRAWAHIVAYAVFVGEIDPDLEVDHTCGAKDCVEPTHLRQVSHADNCRSRVPAPTCRNGHEREIDPSTGRLRRQCRACNAEAQRRWRARQADERSASLTPAGLAASKARRDAVERR
;
A
#
# COMPACT_ATOMS: atom_id res chain seq x y z
N MET A 1 8.75 24.68 8.95
CA MET A 1 7.47 24.30 8.30
C MET A 1 7.48 22.94 7.58
N LEU A 2 8.60 22.46 7.05
CA LEU A 2 8.66 21.13 6.38
C LEU A 2 9.45 20.08 7.18
N ASP A 3 9.84 20.41 8.40
CA ASP A 3 10.73 19.59 9.23
C ASP A 3 10.09 18.24 9.64
N HIS A 4 8.76 18.16 9.62
CA HIS A 4 8.00 16.94 9.91
C HIS A 4 7.73 16.07 8.68
N VAL A 5 8.10 16.52 7.47
CA VAL A 5 7.93 15.74 6.25
C VAL A 5 9.16 14.87 6.03
N GLY A 6 9.17 13.69 6.65
CA GLY A 6 10.28 12.75 6.54
C GLY A 6 10.60 12.36 5.08
N GLY A 7 11.89 12.36 4.74
CA GLY A 7 12.37 11.91 3.43
C GLY A 7 12.39 12.96 2.33
N LEU A 8 12.16 14.25 2.64
CA LEU A 8 12.41 15.36 1.71
C LEU A 8 13.90 15.59 1.50
N SER A 9 14.27 15.89 0.26
CA SER A 9 15.61 16.42 -0.05
C SER A 9 15.73 17.86 0.45
N ARG A 10 16.87 18.22 1.04
CA ARG A 10 17.15 19.55 1.64
C ARG A 10 17.10 20.72 0.63
N HIS A 11 16.96 20.45 -0.65
CA HIS A 11 17.01 21.45 -1.72
C HIS A 11 15.64 21.94 -2.18
N HIS A 12 14.55 21.49 -1.57
CA HIS A 12 13.19 21.85 -1.99
C HIS A 12 12.60 22.94 -1.10
N THR A 13 12.18 24.04 -1.72
CA THR A 13 11.32 25.06 -1.09
C THR A 13 9.83 24.66 -1.23
N PRO A 14 8.92 25.21 -0.40
CA PRO A 14 7.48 24.99 -0.56
C PRO A 14 6.98 25.29 -1.97
N GLU A 15 7.48 26.35 -2.60
CA GLU A 15 7.11 26.78 -3.95
C GLU A 15 7.59 25.75 -4.99
N SER A 16 8.82 25.26 -4.86
CA SER A 16 9.35 24.23 -5.76
C SER A 16 8.59 22.91 -5.64
N LEU A 17 8.13 22.55 -4.43
CA LEU A 17 7.33 21.37 -4.20
C LEU A 17 5.91 21.50 -4.77
N ARG A 18 5.27 22.68 -4.64
CA ARG A 18 3.99 22.97 -5.29
C ARG A 18 4.09 22.83 -6.80
N ALA A 19 5.09 23.47 -7.41
CA ALA A 19 5.32 23.38 -8.85
C ALA A 19 5.57 21.93 -9.30
N LEU A 20 6.36 21.16 -8.55
CA LEU A 20 6.66 19.76 -8.84
C LEU A 20 5.39 18.87 -8.74
N LEU A 21 4.58 19.07 -7.70
CA LEU A 21 3.32 18.34 -7.52
C LEU A 21 2.37 18.60 -8.68
N LEU A 22 2.16 19.88 -9.05
CA LEU A 22 1.28 20.26 -10.15
C LEU A 22 1.80 19.74 -11.50
N ALA A 23 3.09 19.88 -11.78
CA ALA A 23 3.69 19.41 -13.04
C ALA A 23 3.62 17.89 -13.22
N ARG A 24 3.56 17.13 -12.10
CA ARG A 24 3.46 15.67 -12.11
C ARG A 24 2.06 15.13 -11.87
N SER A 25 1.07 15.97 -11.81
CA SER A 25 -0.29 15.54 -11.51
C SER A 25 -1.23 15.73 -12.71
N THR A 26 -2.20 14.84 -12.79
CA THR A 26 -3.27 14.91 -13.80
C THR A 26 -4.61 14.92 -13.07
N ARG A 27 -5.49 15.86 -13.42
CA ARG A 27 -6.84 15.96 -12.87
C ARG A 27 -7.74 14.93 -13.51
N ARG A 28 -8.49 14.21 -12.66
CA ARG A 28 -9.51 13.26 -13.08
C ARG A 28 -10.90 13.89 -13.06
N PRO A 29 -11.89 13.31 -13.79
CA PRO A 29 -13.28 13.79 -13.79
C PRO A 29 -13.95 13.80 -12.41
N ASP A 30 -13.49 12.92 -11.48
CA ASP A 30 -13.97 12.83 -10.09
C ASP A 30 -13.37 13.92 -9.17
N GLY A 31 -12.64 14.89 -9.73
CA GLY A 31 -11.99 15.97 -9.00
C GLY A 31 -10.63 15.61 -8.40
N CYS A 32 -10.25 14.35 -8.39
CA CYS A 32 -8.95 13.93 -7.87
C CYS A 32 -7.79 14.47 -8.70
N LEU A 33 -6.76 14.98 -8.06
CA LEU A 33 -5.48 15.35 -8.66
C LEU A 33 -4.49 14.19 -8.41
N ILE A 34 -4.25 13.39 -9.45
CA ILE A 34 -3.46 12.16 -9.35
C ILE A 34 -2.00 12.42 -9.69
N VAL A 35 -1.11 12.21 -8.74
CA VAL A 35 0.33 12.43 -8.92
C VAL A 35 1.03 11.22 -9.54
N GLN A 36 1.93 11.51 -10.48
CA GLN A 36 2.89 10.55 -11.05
C GLN A 36 4.19 10.61 -10.22
N GLY A 37 4.35 9.68 -9.29
CA GLY A 37 5.53 9.63 -8.39
C GLY A 37 6.48 8.47 -8.69
N TYR A 38 7.44 8.26 -7.80
CA TYR A 38 8.38 7.12 -7.84
C TYR A 38 7.74 5.83 -7.32
N GLY A 39 6.65 5.42 -7.93
CA GLY A 39 5.98 4.19 -7.60
C GLY A 39 5.15 3.76 -8.80
N THR A 40 5.27 2.50 -9.19
CA THR A 40 4.72 2.00 -10.44
C THR A 40 3.36 1.31 -10.31
N ARG A 41 2.81 1.22 -9.09
CA ARG A 41 1.56 0.49 -8.85
C ARG A 41 0.44 1.44 -8.46
N ARG A 42 -0.67 1.40 -9.19
CA ARG A 42 -1.91 2.10 -8.83
C ARG A 42 -2.37 1.71 -7.42
N GLY A 43 -2.88 2.67 -6.65
CA GLY A 43 -3.38 2.45 -5.30
C GLY A 43 -2.32 2.33 -4.21
N ILE A 44 -1.07 2.69 -4.49
CA ILE A 44 0.00 2.86 -3.52
C ILE A 44 0.29 4.35 -3.37
N HIS A 45 0.54 4.80 -2.13
CA HIS A 45 1.00 6.17 -1.89
C HIS A 45 2.26 6.45 -2.72
N GLN A 46 2.20 7.50 -3.52
CA GLN A 46 3.31 7.91 -4.38
C GLN A 46 4.34 8.70 -3.58
N LYS A 47 5.61 8.55 -3.93
CA LYS A 47 6.71 9.34 -3.38
C LYS A 47 7.09 10.46 -4.34
N ILE A 48 7.52 11.59 -3.78
CA ILE A 48 7.94 12.76 -4.53
C ILE A 48 9.12 13.42 -3.82
N ALA A 49 9.94 14.15 -4.56
CA ALA A 49 11.05 14.93 -3.99
C ALA A 49 11.97 14.10 -3.07
N GLY A 50 12.40 12.94 -3.52
CA GLY A 50 13.16 11.97 -2.72
C GLY A 50 12.29 10.82 -2.24
N ARG A 51 12.18 10.62 -0.92
CA ARG A 51 11.41 9.52 -0.30
C ARG A 51 10.13 9.97 0.40
N ALA A 52 9.79 11.25 0.33
CA ALA A 52 8.59 11.78 0.97
C ALA A 52 7.30 11.31 0.29
N TRP A 53 6.26 11.10 1.07
CA TRP A 53 4.95 10.73 0.55
C TRP A 53 4.26 11.94 -0.07
N ALA A 54 3.82 11.82 -1.31
CA ALA A 54 3.28 12.94 -2.09
C ALA A 54 2.07 13.62 -1.43
N HIS A 55 1.16 12.86 -0.82
CA HIS A 55 0.00 13.42 -0.12
C HIS A 55 0.38 14.20 1.15
N ILE A 56 1.43 13.75 1.88
CA ILE A 56 1.96 14.47 3.04
C ILE A 56 2.59 15.79 2.59
N VAL A 57 3.41 15.75 1.54
CA VAL A 57 3.99 16.96 0.94
C VAL A 57 2.89 17.90 0.45
N ALA A 58 1.88 17.38 -0.25
CA ALA A 58 0.76 18.17 -0.73
C ALA A 58 0.00 18.86 0.41
N TYR A 59 -0.29 18.14 1.48
CA TYR A 59 -0.92 18.74 2.66
C TYR A 59 -0.07 19.88 3.22
N ALA A 60 1.21 19.63 3.47
CA ALA A 60 2.13 20.61 4.06
C ALA A 60 2.28 21.88 3.21
N VAL A 61 2.27 21.78 1.88
CA VAL A 61 2.51 22.95 1.01
C VAL A 61 1.23 23.65 0.54
N PHE A 62 0.08 23.00 0.56
CA PHE A 62 -1.17 23.56 0.07
C PHE A 62 -2.20 23.86 1.17
N VAL A 63 -2.20 23.06 2.25
CA VAL A 63 -3.19 23.17 3.32
C VAL A 63 -2.59 23.86 4.55
N GLY A 64 -1.46 23.35 5.04
CA GLY A 64 -0.80 23.96 6.20
C GLY A 64 0.04 22.99 7.01
N GLU A 65 0.27 23.34 8.25
CA GLU A 65 1.11 22.58 9.16
C GLU A 65 0.51 21.20 9.49
N ILE A 66 1.37 20.22 9.62
CA ILE A 66 1.00 18.85 9.99
C ILE A 66 1.29 18.66 11.46
N ASP A 67 0.24 18.35 12.22
CA ASP A 67 0.36 17.93 13.62
C ASP A 67 1.09 16.57 13.67
N PRO A 68 2.18 16.46 14.45
CA PRO A 68 2.96 15.22 14.55
C PRO A 68 2.17 14.04 15.13
N ASP A 69 1.10 14.30 15.88
CA ASP A 69 0.24 13.26 16.47
C ASP A 69 -0.89 12.80 15.53
N LEU A 70 -1.02 13.43 14.35
CA LEU A 70 -2.05 13.14 13.38
C LEU A 70 -1.49 12.53 12.08
N GLU A 71 -2.33 11.79 11.39
CA GLU A 71 -2.05 11.21 10.07
C GLU A 71 -2.78 12.00 8.97
N VAL A 72 -2.13 12.17 7.83
CA VAL A 72 -2.81 12.71 6.63
C VAL A 72 -3.53 11.59 5.90
N ASP A 73 -4.84 11.67 5.82
CA ASP A 73 -5.74 10.69 5.21
C ASP A 73 -6.47 11.27 3.98
N HIS A 74 -6.91 10.38 3.08
CA HIS A 74 -7.64 10.72 1.87
C HIS A 74 -9.15 10.53 2.06
N THR A 75 -9.92 11.59 1.92
CA THR A 75 -11.40 11.52 1.94
C THR A 75 -11.96 10.82 0.70
N CYS A 76 -11.27 10.90 -0.44
CA CYS A 76 -11.65 10.27 -1.70
C CYS A 76 -11.25 8.80 -1.84
N GLY A 77 -10.44 8.26 -0.93
CA GLY A 77 -9.93 6.88 -0.95
C GLY A 77 -8.87 6.59 -2.03
N ALA A 78 -8.54 7.53 -2.90
CA ALA A 78 -7.48 7.38 -3.91
C ALA A 78 -6.12 7.74 -3.29
N LYS A 79 -5.26 6.75 -3.10
CA LYS A 79 -3.97 6.89 -2.39
C LYS A 79 -2.90 7.68 -3.14
N ASP A 80 -3.10 7.91 -4.41
CA ASP A 80 -2.26 8.70 -5.31
C ASP A 80 -2.81 10.11 -5.55
N CYS A 81 -3.92 10.47 -4.89
CA CYS A 81 -4.50 11.79 -4.94
C CYS A 81 -3.71 12.78 -4.08
N VAL A 82 -3.46 13.96 -4.63
CA VAL A 82 -2.81 15.10 -3.95
C VAL A 82 -3.67 16.36 -3.98
N GLU A 83 -4.96 16.22 -4.30
CA GLU A 83 -5.92 17.32 -4.24
C GLU A 83 -6.08 17.80 -2.80
N PRO A 84 -5.76 19.07 -2.47
CA PRO A 84 -5.75 19.54 -1.09
C PRO A 84 -7.10 19.39 -0.39
N THR A 85 -8.21 19.57 -1.10
CA THR A 85 -9.58 19.44 -0.55
C THR A 85 -9.95 17.97 -0.24
N HIS A 86 -9.19 17.02 -0.75
CA HIS A 86 -9.37 15.60 -0.50
C HIS A 86 -8.44 15.07 0.60
N LEU A 87 -7.63 15.92 1.22
CA LEU A 87 -6.71 15.57 2.30
C LEU A 87 -7.17 16.18 3.63
N ARG A 88 -7.03 15.41 4.69
CA ARG A 88 -7.36 15.84 6.06
C ARG A 88 -6.41 15.25 7.06
N GLN A 89 -6.24 15.90 8.20
CA GLN A 89 -5.57 15.28 9.36
C GLN A 89 -6.59 14.53 10.20
N VAL A 90 -6.22 13.35 10.65
CA VAL A 90 -7.06 12.48 11.50
C VAL A 90 -6.20 11.75 12.51
N SER A 91 -6.76 11.39 13.66
CA SER A 91 -6.09 10.50 14.59
C SER A 91 -5.85 9.11 13.95
N HIS A 92 -4.83 8.39 14.40
CA HIS A 92 -4.59 7.00 13.96
C HIS A 92 -5.84 6.12 14.17
N ALA A 93 -6.53 6.31 15.30
CA ALA A 93 -7.75 5.57 15.62
C ALA A 93 -8.88 5.84 14.58
N ASP A 94 -9.07 7.10 14.19
CA ASP A 94 -10.08 7.50 13.21
C ASP A 94 -9.71 7.01 11.81
N ASN A 95 -8.43 7.14 11.43
CA ASN A 95 -7.93 6.60 10.16
C ASN A 95 -8.15 5.07 10.07
N CYS A 96 -7.93 4.35 11.17
CA CYS A 96 -8.23 2.91 11.22
C CYS A 96 -9.73 2.62 11.16
N ARG A 97 -10.59 3.46 11.77
CA ARG A 97 -12.05 3.32 11.73
C ARG A 97 -12.64 3.64 10.36
N SER A 98 -12.12 4.65 9.68
CA SER A 98 -12.61 5.09 8.36
C SER A 98 -12.37 4.06 7.24
N ARG A 99 -11.45 3.11 7.44
CA ARG A 99 -11.16 2.03 6.49
C ARG A 99 -12.22 0.91 6.53
N VAL A 100 -13.49 1.27 6.29
CA VAL A 100 -14.55 0.27 6.18
C VAL A 100 -14.34 -0.52 4.88
N PRO A 101 -14.22 -1.85 4.94
CA PRO A 101 -14.12 -2.65 3.73
C PRO A 101 -15.42 -2.56 2.92
N ALA A 102 -15.32 -2.59 1.58
CA ALA A 102 -16.51 -2.74 0.75
C ALA A 102 -17.27 -4.03 1.13
N PRO A 103 -18.62 -4.07 1.02
CA PRO A 103 -19.42 -5.25 1.34
C PRO A 103 -18.97 -6.49 0.57
N THR A 104 -18.50 -6.30 -0.65
CA THR A 104 -17.92 -7.37 -1.49
C THR A 104 -16.42 -7.19 -1.65
N CYS A 105 -15.68 -8.28 -1.82
CA CYS A 105 -14.29 -8.23 -2.20
C CYS A 105 -14.12 -8.06 -3.72
N ARG A 106 -12.89 -7.80 -4.18
CA ARG A 106 -12.58 -7.63 -5.62
C ARG A 106 -12.95 -8.83 -6.50
N ASN A 107 -13.13 -10.02 -5.89
CA ASN A 107 -13.53 -11.25 -6.58
C ASN A 107 -15.05 -11.52 -6.46
N GLY A 108 -15.83 -10.53 -6.02
CA GLY A 108 -17.29 -10.62 -5.93
C GLY A 108 -17.84 -11.36 -4.72
N HIS A 109 -17.01 -11.94 -3.84
CA HIS A 109 -17.51 -12.61 -2.65
C HIS A 109 -17.99 -11.59 -1.61
N GLU A 110 -19.13 -11.85 -0.99
CA GLU A 110 -19.60 -11.10 0.17
C GLU A 110 -18.63 -11.25 1.35
N ARG A 111 -18.45 -10.15 2.07
CA ARG A 111 -17.63 -10.13 3.29
C ARG A 111 -18.49 -10.41 4.49
N GLU A 112 -18.02 -11.29 5.33
CA GLU A 112 -18.69 -11.63 6.57
C GLU A 112 -18.49 -10.53 7.63
N ILE A 113 -19.49 -10.37 8.49
CA ILE A 113 -19.37 -9.56 9.70
C ILE A 113 -18.59 -10.36 10.75
N ASP A 114 -17.65 -9.70 11.38
CA ASP A 114 -16.93 -10.26 12.51
C ASP A 114 -17.85 -10.23 13.74
N PRO A 115 -18.21 -11.38 14.34
CA PRO A 115 -19.16 -11.42 15.44
C PRO A 115 -18.63 -10.76 16.72
N SER A 116 -17.31 -10.63 16.87
CA SER A 116 -16.70 -9.99 18.05
C SER A 116 -16.71 -8.47 17.98
N THR A 117 -16.66 -7.90 16.77
CA THR A 117 -16.56 -6.44 16.55
C THR A 117 -17.79 -5.84 15.89
N GLY A 118 -18.70 -6.65 15.35
CA GLY A 118 -19.84 -6.20 14.55
C GLY A 118 -19.48 -5.53 13.22
N ARG A 119 -18.22 -5.64 12.76
CA ARG A 119 -17.71 -4.98 11.56
C ARG A 119 -17.44 -5.96 10.44
N LEU A 120 -17.55 -5.49 9.20
CA LEU A 120 -17.14 -6.26 8.02
C LEU A 120 -15.65 -6.65 8.12
N ARG A 121 -15.37 -7.93 7.91
CA ARG A 121 -14.00 -8.44 7.89
C ARG A 121 -13.20 -7.81 6.75
N ARG A 122 -12.00 -7.31 7.04
CA ARG A 122 -11.08 -6.77 6.02
C ARG A 122 -10.63 -7.85 5.03
N GLN A 123 -10.45 -9.07 5.52
CA GLN A 123 -10.05 -10.21 4.70
C GLN A 123 -11.28 -11.02 4.29
N CYS A 124 -11.38 -11.34 3.02
CA CYS A 124 -12.43 -12.23 2.52
C CYS A 124 -12.07 -13.69 2.85
N ARG A 125 -12.90 -14.38 3.63
CA ARG A 125 -12.64 -15.76 4.04
C ARG A 125 -12.62 -16.73 2.86
N ALA A 126 -13.50 -16.55 1.87
CA ALA A 126 -13.51 -17.37 0.67
C ALA A 126 -12.19 -17.25 -0.12
N CYS A 127 -11.70 -16.02 -0.35
CA CYS A 127 -10.40 -15.79 -1.01
C CYS A 127 -9.23 -16.37 -0.21
N ASN A 128 -9.25 -16.22 1.11
CA ASN A 128 -8.20 -16.79 1.96
C ASN A 128 -8.21 -18.31 1.94
N ALA A 129 -9.38 -18.94 2.03
CA ALA A 129 -9.53 -20.39 1.96
C ALA A 129 -9.03 -20.93 0.61
N GLU A 130 -9.35 -20.25 -0.49
CA GLU A 130 -8.84 -20.60 -1.81
C GLU A 130 -7.32 -20.45 -1.91
N ALA A 131 -6.78 -19.35 -1.44
CA ALA A 131 -5.33 -19.12 -1.41
C ALA A 131 -4.60 -20.20 -0.59
N GLN A 132 -5.17 -20.59 0.56
CA GLN A 132 -4.63 -21.69 1.37
C GLN A 132 -4.71 -23.05 0.66
N ARG A 133 -5.83 -23.35 -0.03
CA ARG A 133 -5.94 -24.59 -0.82
C ARG A 133 -4.87 -24.64 -1.91
N ARG A 134 -4.71 -23.56 -2.68
CA ARG A 134 -3.67 -23.44 -3.72
C ARG A 134 -2.26 -23.58 -3.15
N TRP A 135 -2.00 -22.99 -1.99
CA TRP A 135 -0.71 -23.12 -1.32
C TRP A 135 -0.42 -24.56 -0.89
N ARG A 136 -1.43 -25.23 -0.26
CA ARG A 136 -1.30 -26.64 0.15
C ARG A 136 -1.07 -27.58 -1.04
N ALA A 137 -1.78 -27.36 -2.14
CA ALA A 137 -1.60 -28.13 -3.36
C ALA A 137 -0.16 -27.99 -3.92
N ARG A 138 0.35 -26.75 -4.01
CA ARG A 138 1.74 -26.52 -4.43
C ARG A 138 2.75 -27.22 -3.53
N GLN A 139 2.56 -27.16 -2.21
CA GLN A 139 3.44 -27.85 -1.26
C GLN A 139 3.38 -29.38 -1.41
N ALA A 140 2.21 -29.95 -1.73
CA ALA A 140 2.08 -31.37 -2.01
C ALA A 140 2.80 -31.76 -3.29
N ASP A 141 2.65 -30.97 -4.34
CA ASP A 141 3.34 -31.19 -5.62
C ASP A 141 4.87 -31.11 -5.46
N GLU A 142 5.36 -30.10 -4.73
CA GLU A 142 6.80 -29.93 -4.43
C GLU A 142 7.36 -31.12 -3.63
N ARG A 143 6.61 -31.62 -2.65
CA ARG A 143 6.99 -32.81 -1.88
C ARG A 143 7.00 -34.04 -2.78
N SER A 144 6.00 -34.24 -3.60
CA SER A 144 5.94 -35.36 -4.54
C SER A 144 7.11 -35.31 -5.53
N ALA A 145 7.41 -34.12 -6.07
CA ALA A 145 8.55 -33.93 -6.96
C ALA A 145 9.90 -34.23 -6.29
N SER A 146 10.06 -33.85 -5.00
CA SER A 146 11.29 -34.09 -4.24
C SER A 146 11.52 -35.57 -3.90
N LEU A 147 10.45 -36.38 -3.87
CA LEU A 147 10.52 -37.82 -3.61
C LEU A 147 10.78 -38.64 -4.88
N THR A 148 10.78 -38.02 -6.05
CA THR A 148 11.18 -38.71 -7.28
C THR A 148 12.70 -39.01 -7.30
N PRO A 149 13.15 -40.03 -8.02
CA PRO A 149 14.59 -40.30 -8.16
C PRO A 149 15.43 -39.09 -8.59
N ALA A 150 14.88 -38.27 -9.50
CA ALA A 150 15.51 -37.01 -9.93
C ALA A 150 15.56 -35.96 -8.81
N GLY A 151 14.50 -35.81 -8.03
CA GLY A 151 14.45 -34.88 -6.89
C GLY A 151 15.40 -35.28 -5.76
N LEU A 152 15.52 -36.56 -5.48
CA LEU A 152 16.48 -37.10 -4.50
C LEU A 152 17.93 -36.88 -4.97
N ALA A 153 18.24 -37.07 -6.23
CA ALA A 153 19.56 -36.79 -6.81
C ALA A 153 19.91 -35.30 -6.74
N ALA A 154 18.96 -34.40 -7.06
CA ALA A 154 19.16 -32.97 -6.95
C ALA A 154 19.39 -32.49 -5.51
N SER A 155 18.67 -33.08 -4.54
CA SER A 155 18.85 -32.77 -3.13
C SER A 155 20.21 -33.24 -2.60
N LYS A 156 20.69 -34.39 -3.06
CA LYS A 156 22.04 -34.89 -2.75
C LYS A 156 23.11 -33.96 -3.31
N ALA A 157 23.02 -33.59 -4.60
CA ALA A 157 23.97 -32.70 -5.25
C ALA A 157 24.08 -31.32 -4.55
N ARG A 158 22.97 -30.77 -4.02
CA ARG A 158 22.99 -29.52 -3.25
C ARG A 158 23.75 -29.69 -1.91
N ARG A 159 23.55 -30.78 -1.21
CA ARG A 159 24.29 -31.06 0.04
C ARG A 159 25.78 -31.18 -0.23
N ASP A 160 26.15 -31.97 -1.23
CA ASP A 160 27.55 -32.19 -1.61
C ASP A 160 28.25 -30.89 -2.07
N ALA A 161 27.49 -29.92 -2.62
CA ALA A 161 27.99 -28.60 -3.01
C ALA A 161 28.20 -27.65 -1.81
N VAL A 162 27.42 -27.81 -0.73
CA VAL A 162 27.59 -27.03 0.51
C VAL A 162 28.79 -27.54 1.32
N GLU A 163 28.98 -28.85 1.36
CA GLU A 163 30.12 -29.46 2.10
C GLU A 163 31.49 -29.19 1.44
N ARG A 164 31.51 -28.81 0.17
CA ARG A 164 32.73 -28.47 -0.58
C ARG A 164 33.14 -26.99 -0.48
N ARG A 165 32.44 -26.16 0.30
CA ARG A 165 32.76 -24.74 0.55
C ARG A 165 33.38 -24.56 1.92
#